data_c68b3dce55f708a668ec89a104a68ad0
#
_entry.id   c68b3dce55f708a668ec89a104a68ad0
#
_cell.length_a   1.000
_cell.length_b   1.000
_cell.length_c   1.000
_cell.angle_alpha   90.00
_cell.angle_beta   90.00
_cell.angle_gamma   90.00
#
_symmetry.space_group_name_H-M   'P 1'
#
loop_
_entity.id
_entity.type
_entity.pdbx_description
1 polymer ?
#
loop_
_entity_poly.entity_id
_entity_poly.type
_entity_poly.pdbx_seq_one_letter_code
_entity_poly.pdbx_strand_id
1 'polypeptide(L)'
;MFEVILYQPEIPPNTGNIIRLCANTGARLHLVEPLGFSLEQPALRRAGLDYADLAAVRVHPSLQSCLAALPGARLYAIETGGTRSYDDVQFQRGDALLFGPETRGLPAEVLAGLKPEQLLRIPMKAGNRSLNLSNAVAVVVYEAWRQQGYA
;
A
#
# COMPACT_ATOMS: atom_id res chain seq x y z
N MET A 1 13.67 4.99 -0.67
CA MET A 1 12.33 5.32 -0.14
C MET A 1 11.27 4.80 -1.09
N PHE A 2 10.24 4.19 -0.56
CA PHE A 2 9.17 3.59 -1.35
C PHE A 2 7.89 4.39 -1.21
N GLU A 3 7.01 4.30 -2.22
CA GLU A 3 5.71 4.94 -2.22
C GLU A 3 4.65 3.88 -1.96
N VAL A 4 3.89 4.00 -0.88
CA VAL A 4 2.79 3.08 -0.57
C VAL A 4 1.49 3.76 -0.96
N ILE A 5 0.67 3.09 -1.77
CA ILE A 5 -0.60 3.61 -2.24
C ILE A 5 -1.72 2.69 -1.75
N LEU A 6 -2.65 3.23 -0.99
CA LEU A 6 -3.86 2.51 -0.59
C LEU A 6 -5.03 3.01 -1.44
N TYR A 7 -5.58 2.10 -2.25
CA TYR A 7 -6.72 2.41 -3.12
C TYR A 7 -8.02 2.26 -2.33
N GLN A 8 -8.67 3.37 -2.06
CA GLN A 8 -9.97 3.43 -1.38
C GLN A 8 -10.01 2.59 -0.10
N PRO A 9 -9.11 2.83 0.85
CA PRO A 9 -9.08 2.04 2.09
C PRO A 9 -10.36 2.23 2.89
N GLU A 10 -10.80 1.17 3.59
CA GLU A 10 -12.11 1.10 4.21
C GLU A 10 -12.07 1.06 5.73
N ILE A 11 -11.04 0.44 6.30
CA ILE A 11 -10.99 0.11 7.74
C ILE A 11 -9.96 1.00 8.44
N PRO A 12 -10.41 1.95 9.29
CA PRO A 12 -9.52 2.93 9.91
C PRO A 12 -8.32 2.35 10.68
N PRO A 13 -8.47 1.30 11.50
CA PRO A 13 -7.31 0.74 12.19
C PRO A 13 -6.21 0.25 11.26
N ASN A 14 -6.54 -0.30 10.10
CA ASN A 14 -5.54 -0.73 9.12
C ASN A 14 -4.75 0.48 8.62
N THR A 15 -5.43 1.52 8.22
CA THR A 15 -4.76 2.74 7.75
C THR A 15 -3.90 3.35 8.85
N GLY A 16 -4.39 3.38 10.10
CA GLY A 16 -3.62 3.87 11.23
C GLY A 16 -2.31 3.10 11.42
N ASN A 17 -2.38 1.78 11.37
CA ASN A 17 -1.19 0.94 11.48
C ASN A 17 -0.21 1.18 10.32
N ILE A 18 -0.74 1.39 9.12
CA ILE A 18 0.09 1.63 7.93
C ILE A 18 0.76 3.00 8.00
N ILE A 19 0.07 4.03 8.50
CA ILE A 19 0.69 5.34 8.73
C ILE A 19 1.90 5.19 9.63
N ARG A 20 1.75 4.45 10.73
CA ARG A 20 2.85 4.23 11.67
C ARG A 20 3.99 3.43 11.03
N LEU A 21 3.65 2.41 10.26
CA LEU A 21 4.64 1.61 9.53
C LEU A 21 5.45 2.48 8.58
N CYS A 22 4.81 3.35 7.84
CA CYS A 22 5.48 4.24 6.91
C CYS A 22 6.39 5.22 7.64
N ALA A 23 5.96 5.75 8.78
CA ALA A 23 6.81 6.59 9.62
C ALA A 23 8.07 5.85 10.08
N ASN A 24 7.93 4.57 10.45
CA ASN A 24 9.04 3.76 10.94
C ASN A 24 10.03 3.36 9.84
N THR A 25 9.56 3.23 8.61
CA THR A 25 10.38 2.72 7.50
C THR A 25 10.86 3.79 6.53
N GLY A 26 10.34 5.00 6.65
CA GLY A 26 10.64 6.08 5.72
C GLY A 26 9.84 6.01 4.42
N ALA A 27 8.90 5.07 4.29
CA ALA A 27 8.01 5.02 3.13
C ALA A 27 7.03 6.20 3.16
N ARG A 28 6.62 6.66 1.98
CA ARG A 28 5.60 7.70 1.88
C ARG A 28 4.25 7.07 1.62
N LEU A 29 3.21 7.59 2.26
CA LEU A 29 1.87 7.03 2.18
C LEU A 29 0.94 7.93 1.39
N HIS A 30 0.25 7.32 0.44
CA HIS A 30 -0.76 7.95 -0.41
C HIS A 30 -2.08 7.20 -0.24
N LEU A 31 -3.15 7.96 -0.05
CA LEU A 31 -4.51 7.41 0.01
C LEU A 31 -5.29 7.92 -1.20
N VAL A 32 -5.95 7.01 -1.90
CA VAL A 32 -6.80 7.33 -3.05
C VAL A 32 -8.26 7.32 -2.61
N GLU A 33 -8.93 8.45 -2.80
CA GLU A 33 -10.36 8.59 -2.45
C GLU A 33 -11.27 7.81 -3.40
N PRO A 34 -12.49 7.46 -2.97
CA PRO A 34 -13.09 7.78 -1.68
C PRO A 34 -12.55 6.89 -0.56
N LEU A 35 -12.42 7.48 0.64
CA LEU A 35 -12.02 6.76 1.84
C LEU A 35 -13.27 6.28 2.57
N GLY A 36 -13.23 5.09 3.16
CA GLY A 36 -14.32 4.56 3.97
C GLY A 36 -14.42 5.19 5.36
N PHE A 37 -13.64 6.25 5.63
CA PHE A 37 -13.54 6.88 6.94
C PHE A 37 -13.00 8.30 6.78
N SER A 38 -13.05 9.07 7.88
CA SER A 38 -12.38 10.37 7.96
C SER A 38 -11.01 10.23 8.62
N LEU A 39 -10.01 10.97 8.15
CA LEU A 39 -8.69 11.02 8.78
C LEU A 39 -8.74 11.61 10.20
N GLU A 40 -9.84 12.27 10.56
CA GLU A 40 -10.04 12.82 11.89
C GLU A 40 -10.67 11.82 12.87
N GLN A 41 -11.00 10.60 12.41
CA GLN A 41 -11.65 9.61 13.27
C GLN A 41 -10.78 9.21 14.47
N PRO A 42 -11.40 9.07 15.66
CA PRO A 42 -10.66 8.64 16.85
C PRO A 42 -9.94 7.30 16.69
N ALA A 43 -10.48 6.39 15.85
CA ALA A 43 -9.86 5.09 15.60
C ALA A 43 -8.44 5.21 15.02
N LEU A 44 -8.18 6.24 14.21
CA LEU A 44 -6.84 6.49 13.69
C LEU A 44 -5.90 6.98 14.81
N ARG A 45 -6.40 7.83 15.69
CA ARG A 45 -5.63 8.35 16.82
C ARG A 45 -5.27 7.27 17.82
N ARG A 46 -6.10 6.22 17.95
CA ARG A 46 -5.83 5.09 18.84
C ARG A 46 -4.62 4.26 18.43
N ALA A 47 -4.15 4.41 17.19
CA ALA A 47 -2.92 3.76 16.73
C ALA A 47 -1.65 4.43 17.28
N GLY A 48 -1.79 5.43 18.15
CA GLY A 48 -0.66 6.14 18.74
C GLY A 48 -0.02 7.15 17.80
N LEU A 49 -0.79 7.64 16.83
CA LEU A 49 -0.32 8.60 15.84
C LEU A 49 -0.32 10.01 16.41
N ASP A 50 0.70 10.78 16.09
CA ASP A 50 0.76 12.19 16.41
C ASP A 50 0.35 13.04 15.19
N TYR A 51 0.36 14.36 15.39
CA TYR A 51 -0.01 15.29 14.32
C TYR A 51 0.95 15.20 13.12
N ALA A 52 2.23 15.00 13.37
CA ALA A 52 3.23 14.92 12.30
C ALA A 52 3.01 13.67 11.44
N ASP A 53 2.66 12.54 12.05
CA ASP A 53 2.36 11.31 11.32
C ASP A 53 1.19 11.50 10.35
N LEU A 54 0.11 12.13 10.83
CA LEU A 54 -1.07 12.38 10.00
C LEU A 54 -0.80 13.42 8.90
N ALA A 55 0.01 14.45 9.21
CA ALA A 55 0.36 15.48 8.24
C ALA A 55 1.21 14.97 7.08
N ALA A 56 1.91 13.85 7.27
CA ALA A 56 2.73 13.26 6.23
C ALA A 56 1.94 12.44 5.20
N VAL A 57 0.67 12.14 5.49
CA VAL A 57 -0.20 11.38 4.57
C VAL A 57 -0.67 12.29 3.43
N ARG A 58 -0.59 11.79 2.21
CA ARG A 58 -1.07 12.50 1.02
C ARG A 58 -2.33 11.84 0.51
N VAL A 59 -3.37 12.66 0.27
CA VAL A 59 -4.67 12.19 -0.21
C VAL A 59 -4.86 12.67 -1.64
N HIS A 60 -5.30 11.75 -2.51
CA HIS A 60 -5.50 12.03 -3.92
C HIS A 60 -6.95 11.72 -4.33
N PRO A 61 -7.56 12.52 -5.21
CA PRO A 61 -8.95 12.28 -5.63
C PRO A 61 -9.11 11.05 -6.52
N SER A 62 -8.02 10.56 -7.14
CA SER A 62 -8.06 9.39 -8.02
C SER A 62 -6.69 8.72 -8.06
N LEU A 63 -6.66 7.46 -8.51
CA LEU A 63 -5.39 6.77 -8.74
C LEU A 63 -4.58 7.49 -9.82
N GLN A 64 -5.23 7.98 -10.87
CA GLN A 64 -4.57 8.71 -11.94
C GLN A 64 -3.83 9.93 -11.39
N SER A 65 -4.49 10.72 -10.54
CA SER A 65 -3.86 11.89 -9.90
C SER A 65 -2.67 11.49 -9.04
N CYS A 66 -2.82 10.40 -8.29
CA CYS A 66 -1.75 9.88 -7.44
C CYS A 66 -0.52 9.51 -8.28
N LEU A 67 -0.72 8.74 -9.34
CA LEU A 67 0.37 8.31 -10.21
C LEU A 67 1.01 9.49 -10.95
N ALA A 68 0.23 10.48 -11.32
CA ALA A 68 0.76 11.71 -11.95
C ALA A 68 1.69 12.48 -11.01
N ALA A 69 1.50 12.34 -9.69
CA ALA A 69 2.36 12.95 -8.68
C ALA A 69 3.65 12.14 -8.43
N LEU A 70 3.78 10.97 -9.05
CA LEU A 70 4.92 10.06 -8.87
C LEU A 70 5.56 9.74 -10.23
N PRO A 71 6.06 10.75 -10.95
CA PRO A 71 6.61 10.54 -12.29
C PRO A 71 7.83 9.61 -12.23
N GLY A 72 7.87 8.64 -13.14
CA GLY A 72 8.97 7.68 -13.21
C GLY A 72 8.93 6.55 -12.20
N ALA A 73 7.97 6.52 -11.28
CA ALA A 73 7.85 5.42 -10.32
C ALA A 73 7.38 4.15 -11.04
N ARG A 74 8.06 3.04 -10.77
CA ARG A 74 7.58 1.73 -11.23
C ARG A 74 6.45 1.30 -10.30
N LEU A 75 5.34 0.84 -10.87
CA LEU A 75 4.15 0.47 -10.12
C LEU A 75 4.03 -1.05 -10.01
N TYR A 76 3.87 -1.53 -8.80
CA TYR A 76 3.53 -2.92 -8.50
C TYR A 76 2.25 -2.95 -7.67
N ALA A 77 1.33 -3.83 -8.02
CA ALA A 77 0.09 -4.03 -7.28
C ALA A 77 0.14 -5.36 -6.54
N ILE A 78 -0.26 -5.37 -5.30
CA ILE A 78 -0.29 -6.58 -4.47
C ILE A 78 -1.73 -7.10 -4.47
N GLU A 79 -1.92 -8.29 -5.01
CA GLU A 79 -3.21 -8.90 -5.23
C GLU A 79 -3.15 -10.39 -4.92
N THR A 80 -4.23 -10.95 -4.40
CA THR A 80 -4.28 -12.40 -4.11
C THR A 80 -4.18 -13.23 -5.37
N GLY A 81 -4.68 -12.73 -6.51
CA GLY A 81 -4.59 -13.37 -7.81
C GLY A 81 -3.31 -13.05 -8.58
N GLY A 82 -2.33 -12.41 -7.96
CA GLY A 82 -1.07 -12.10 -8.62
C GLY A 82 -0.34 -13.34 -9.08
N THR A 83 0.38 -13.21 -10.20
CA THR A 83 1.08 -14.34 -10.82
C THR A 83 2.54 -14.43 -10.39
N ARG A 84 3.08 -13.38 -9.80
CA ARG A 84 4.48 -13.28 -9.41
C ARG A 84 4.58 -13.13 -7.91
N SER A 85 5.47 -13.90 -7.27
CA SER A 85 5.69 -13.73 -5.84
C SER A 85 6.36 -12.39 -5.56
N TYR A 86 5.94 -11.71 -4.48
CA TYR A 86 6.45 -10.40 -4.13
C TYR A 86 7.96 -10.37 -3.93
N ASP A 87 8.55 -11.46 -3.48
CA ASP A 87 9.99 -11.54 -3.19
C ASP A 87 10.83 -11.89 -4.42
N ASP A 88 10.20 -12.15 -5.57
CA ASP A 88 10.91 -12.34 -6.83
C ASP A 88 11.26 -11.01 -7.51
N VAL A 89 10.72 -9.90 -7.04
CA VAL A 89 10.97 -8.58 -7.61
C VAL A 89 12.22 -7.98 -7.01
N GLN A 90 13.06 -7.40 -7.86
CA GLN A 90 14.16 -6.55 -7.41
C GLN A 90 13.65 -5.12 -7.28
N PHE A 91 13.23 -4.77 -6.07
CA PHE A 91 12.70 -3.43 -5.82
C PHE A 91 13.78 -2.38 -5.90
N GLN A 92 13.40 -1.18 -6.35
CA GLN A 92 14.27 -0.02 -6.46
C GLN A 92 13.64 1.14 -5.68
N ARG A 93 14.48 2.02 -5.18
CA ARG A 93 14.01 3.25 -4.52
C ARG A 93 13.07 4.00 -5.46
N GLY A 94 11.97 4.48 -4.91
CA GLY A 94 10.95 5.18 -5.67
C GLY A 94 9.85 4.29 -6.22
N ASP A 95 9.99 2.96 -6.11
CA ASP A 95 8.92 2.06 -6.54
C ASP A 95 7.64 2.34 -5.76
N ALA A 96 6.51 2.25 -6.46
CA ALA A 96 5.19 2.42 -5.89
C ALA A 96 4.52 1.07 -5.69
N LEU A 97 3.98 0.85 -4.49
CA LEU A 97 3.36 -0.39 -4.06
C LEU A 97 1.88 -0.11 -3.81
N LEU A 98 1.03 -0.67 -4.65
CA LEU A 98 -0.42 -0.42 -4.66
C LEU A 98 -1.17 -1.56 -3.99
N PHE A 99 -2.03 -1.21 -3.04
CA PHE A 99 -2.87 -2.16 -2.31
C PHE A 99 -4.33 -1.78 -2.47
N GLY A 100 -5.20 -2.78 -2.63
CA GLY A 100 -6.63 -2.58 -2.78
C GLY A 100 -7.39 -2.45 -1.46
N PRO A 101 -8.69 -2.07 -1.55
CA PRO A 101 -9.56 -2.00 -0.37
C PRO A 101 -9.69 -3.37 0.30
N GLU A 102 -9.85 -3.36 1.62
CA GLU A 102 -9.76 -4.56 2.44
C GLU A 102 -10.77 -5.64 2.07
N THR A 103 -12.00 -5.25 1.71
CA THR A 103 -13.08 -6.22 1.46
C THR A 103 -13.27 -6.57 -0.01
N ARG A 104 -12.68 -5.79 -0.94
CA ARG A 104 -12.97 -5.94 -2.36
C ARG A 104 -11.75 -6.25 -3.22
N GLY A 105 -10.55 -5.91 -2.76
CA GLY A 105 -9.38 -5.92 -3.59
C GLY A 105 -9.42 -4.83 -4.66
N LEU A 106 -8.42 -4.80 -5.54
CA LEU A 106 -8.37 -3.81 -6.63
C LEU A 106 -9.44 -4.12 -7.68
N PRO A 107 -10.12 -3.09 -8.20
CA PRO A 107 -11.14 -3.31 -9.24
C PRO A 107 -10.51 -3.81 -10.55
N ALA A 108 -11.31 -4.52 -11.33
CA ALA A 108 -10.87 -5.11 -12.59
C ALA A 108 -10.28 -4.08 -13.55
N GLU A 109 -10.83 -2.89 -13.58
CA GLU A 109 -10.35 -1.80 -14.45
C GLU A 109 -8.94 -1.33 -14.09
N VAL A 110 -8.58 -1.36 -12.79
CA VAL A 110 -7.22 -1.04 -12.35
C VAL A 110 -6.28 -2.16 -12.76
N LEU A 111 -6.67 -3.41 -12.50
CA LEU A 111 -5.86 -4.58 -12.84
C LEU A 111 -5.63 -4.70 -14.35
N ALA A 112 -6.63 -4.36 -15.17
CA ALA A 112 -6.54 -4.42 -16.62
C ALA A 112 -5.49 -3.46 -17.18
N GLY A 113 -5.18 -2.38 -16.46
CA GLY A 113 -4.15 -1.42 -16.86
C GLY A 113 -2.73 -1.85 -16.49
N LEU A 114 -2.56 -2.97 -15.81
CA LEU A 114 -1.26 -3.44 -15.34
C LEU A 114 -0.84 -4.70 -16.10
N LYS A 115 0.47 -4.83 -16.29
CA LYS A 115 1.06 -6.02 -16.90
C LYS A 115 1.14 -7.14 -15.86
N PRO A 116 1.13 -8.43 -16.29
CA PRO A 116 1.22 -9.55 -15.34
C PRO A 116 2.41 -9.47 -14.39
N GLU A 117 3.57 -9.00 -14.85
CA GLU A 117 4.77 -8.88 -14.01
C GLU A 117 4.66 -7.80 -12.95
N GLN A 118 3.66 -6.92 -13.04
CA GLN A 118 3.37 -5.90 -12.03
C GLN A 118 2.39 -6.39 -10.95
N LEU A 119 1.81 -7.59 -11.14
CA LEU A 119 0.82 -8.14 -10.22
C LEU A 119 1.51 -9.15 -9.30
N LEU A 120 1.70 -8.76 -8.05
CA LEU A 120 2.43 -9.53 -7.07
C LEU A 120 1.48 -10.19 -6.08
N ARG A 121 1.84 -11.37 -5.62
CA ARG A 121 1.13 -12.02 -4.53
C ARG A 121 2.05 -12.28 -3.35
N ILE A 122 1.48 -12.31 -2.17
CA ILE A 122 2.14 -12.83 -0.98
C ILE A 122 1.70 -14.29 -0.85
N PRO A 123 2.63 -15.25 -0.82
CA PRO A 123 2.25 -16.67 -0.73
C PRO A 123 1.42 -16.95 0.52
N MET A 124 0.43 -17.83 0.37
CA MET A 124 -0.44 -18.27 1.46
C MET A 124 -0.72 -19.75 1.32
N LYS A 125 -1.03 -20.41 2.43
CA LYS A 125 -1.50 -21.79 2.40
C LYS A 125 -2.81 -21.86 1.61
N ALA A 126 -3.01 -22.94 0.86
CA ALA A 126 -4.21 -23.13 0.05
C ALA A 126 -5.47 -23.10 0.92
N GLY A 127 -6.54 -22.52 0.36
CA GLY A 127 -7.83 -22.43 1.03
C GLY A 127 -7.98 -21.28 2.02
N ASN A 128 -6.94 -20.49 2.24
CA ASN A 128 -7.01 -19.33 3.11
C ASN A 128 -7.43 -18.06 2.37
N ARG A 129 -7.93 -17.11 3.14
CA ARG A 129 -8.32 -15.79 2.64
C ARG A 129 -7.09 -14.90 2.50
N SER A 130 -7.31 -13.67 2.01
CA SER A 130 -6.26 -12.66 1.95
C SER A 130 -5.74 -12.29 3.34
N LEU A 131 -4.53 -11.80 3.40
CA LEU A 131 -3.95 -11.24 4.62
C LEU A 131 -4.66 -9.95 5.01
N ASN A 132 -4.63 -9.65 6.31
CA ASN A 132 -4.97 -8.31 6.79
C ASN A 132 -4.14 -7.28 6.02
N LEU A 133 -4.77 -6.16 5.62
CA LEU A 133 -4.11 -5.16 4.79
C LEU A 133 -2.84 -4.61 5.42
N SER A 134 -2.86 -4.25 6.70
CA SER A 134 -1.67 -3.69 7.34
C SER A 134 -0.54 -4.70 7.41
N ASN A 135 -0.84 -5.98 7.59
CA ASN A 135 0.15 -7.04 7.56
C ASN A 135 0.76 -7.19 6.16
N ALA A 136 -0.08 -7.16 5.12
CA ALA A 136 0.39 -7.26 3.74
C ALA A 136 1.34 -6.11 3.39
N VAL A 137 0.99 -4.89 3.78
CA VAL A 137 1.84 -3.73 3.55
C VAL A 137 3.17 -3.89 4.27
N ALA A 138 3.15 -4.32 5.54
CA ALA A 138 4.37 -4.52 6.31
C ALA A 138 5.30 -5.54 5.66
N VAL A 139 4.74 -6.67 5.22
CA VAL A 139 5.54 -7.72 4.59
C VAL A 139 6.26 -7.19 3.34
N VAL A 140 5.54 -6.52 2.46
CA VAL A 140 6.11 -6.05 1.20
C VAL A 140 7.10 -4.90 1.41
N VAL A 141 6.75 -3.93 2.26
CA VAL A 141 7.61 -2.77 2.54
C VAL A 141 8.93 -3.23 3.17
N TYR A 142 8.87 -4.14 4.14
CA TYR A 142 10.10 -4.61 4.79
C TYR A 142 10.95 -5.44 3.84
N GLU A 143 10.37 -6.23 2.95
CA GLU A 143 11.14 -6.94 1.94
C GLU A 143 11.84 -5.96 0.99
N ALA A 144 11.13 -4.96 0.50
CA ALA A 144 11.71 -3.95 -0.38
C ALA A 144 12.85 -3.20 0.31
N TRP A 145 12.65 -2.82 1.56
CA TRP A 145 13.64 -2.10 2.35
C TRP A 145 14.86 -2.99 2.67
N ARG A 146 14.62 -4.26 2.99
CA ARG A 146 15.69 -5.24 3.20
C ARG A 146 16.60 -5.32 1.97
N GLN A 147 16.02 -5.35 0.78
CA GLN A 147 16.81 -5.40 -0.47
C GLN A 147 17.70 -4.17 -0.63
N GLN A 148 17.33 -3.04 -0.05
CA GLN A 148 18.14 -1.81 -0.06
C GLN A 148 19.10 -1.74 1.14
N GLY A 149 19.25 -2.82 1.90
CA GLY A 149 20.13 -2.87 3.07
C GLY A 149 19.62 -2.02 4.23
N TYR A 150 18.33 -1.73 4.28
CA TYR A 150 17.71 -0.86 5.30
C TYR A 150 18.28 0.57 5.29
N ALA A 151 18.70 1.01 4.15
CA ALA A 151 19.29 2.34 3.99
C ALA A 151 18.25 3.45 3.91
#